data_7ed47bbccd4720752355d2164f290734
#
_entry.id   7ed47bbccd4720752355d2164f290734
#
_cell.length_a   1.000
_cell.length_b   1.000
_cell.length_c   1.000
_cell.angle_alpha   90.00
_cell.angle_beta   90.00
_cell.angle_gamma   90.00
#
_symmetry.space_group_name_H-M   'P 1'
#
loop_
_entity.id
_entity.type
_entity.pdbx_description
1 polymer ?
#
loop_
_entity_poly.entity_id
_entity_poly.type
_entity_poly.pdbx_seq_one_letter_code
_entity_poly.pdbx_strand_id
1 'polypeptide(L)'
;MPKAPLISIVEDDDLFLDSMIRLLRSLGYTVAAFPSVASFLASRSLDETACLITDINMPSMTGWELYARLVELGHNIPTILVTAYPNEAARSRALKDGIVCYLRKPFDDNDLAYCVHKAIEGGKPLGGS
;
A
#
# COMPACT_ATOMS: atom_id res chain seq x y z
N MET A 1 12.62 1.61 -22.13
CA MET A 1 11.63 0.67 -21.60
C MET A 1 11.10 1.15 -20.26
N PRO A 2 9.82 1.29 -20.14
CA PRO A 2 9.28 1.65 -18.82
C PRO A 2 9.49 0.49 -17.85
N LYS A 3 9.85 0.84 -16.63
CA LYS A 3 9.97 -0.16 -15.58
C LYS A 3 8.59 -0.56 -15.10
N ALA A 4 8.47 -1.79 -14.66
CA ALA A 4 7.26 -2.22 -13.99
C ALA A 4 7.10 -1.37 -12.71
N PRO A 5 5.87 -0.95 -12.39
CA PRO A 5 5.65 -0.17 -11.16
C PRO A 5 6.11 -0.93 -9.92
N LEU A 6 6.72 -0.22 -8.99
CA LEU A 6 7.16 -0.82 -7.74
C LEU A 6 6.06 -0.73 -6.69
N ILE A 7 5.68 -1.87 -6.17
CA ILE A 7 4.72 -1.96 -5.08
C ILE A 7 5.50 -2.27 -3.81
N SER A 8 5.44 -1.39 -2.83
CA SER A 8 6.08 -1.62 -1.54
C SER A 8 5.03 -2.12 -0.55
N ILE A 9 5.37 -3.16 0.20
CA ILE A 9 4.46 -3.76 1.18
C ILE A 9 5.09 -3.72 2.55
N VAL A 10 4.38 -3.15 3.51
CA VAL A 10 4.80 -3.14 4.91
C VAL A 10 3.86 -4.06 5.67
N GLU A 11 4.37 -5.20 6.13
CA GLU A 11 3.58 -6.25 6.75
C GLU A 11 4.48 -7.12 7.61
N ASP A 12 4.08 -7.41 8.83
CA ASP A 12 4.88 -8.24 9.74
C ASP A 12 4.45 -9.71 9.76
N ASP A 13 3.34 -10.07 9.12
CA ASP A 13 2.91 -11.45 9.00
C ASP A 13 3.52 -12.06 7.74
N ASP A 14 4.52 -12.92 7.92
CA ASP A 14 5.28 -13.51 6.82
C ASP A 14 4.44 -14.28 5.81
N LEU A 15 3.47 -15.04 6.29
CA LEU A 15 2.64 -15.85 5.38
C LEU A 15 1.75 -14.97 4.51
N PHE A 16 1.16 -13.96 5.13
CA PHE A 16 0.31 -13.03 4.41
C PHE A 16 1.12 -12.22 3.40
N LEU A 17 2.30 -11.76 3.83
CA LEU A 17 3.21 -11.02 2.98
C LEU A 17 3.60 -11.84 1.75
N ASP A 18 3.94 -13.10 1.96
CA ASP A 18 4.36 -14.00 0.89
C ASP A 18 3.27 -14.17 -0.16
N SER A 19 2.03 -14.32 0.28
CA SER A 19 0.88 -14.44 -0.62
C SER A 19 0.72 -13.20 -1.49
N MET A 20 0.86 -12.02 -0.89
CA MET A 20 0.73 -10.77 -1.64
C MET A 20 1.85 -10.63 -2.66
N ILE A 21 3.07 -10.99 -2.28
CA ILE A 21 4.22 -10.90 -3.19
C ILE A 21 3.99 -11.78 -4.42
N ARG A 22 3.56 -13.00 -4.21
CA ARG A 22 3.31 -13.92 -5.33
C ARG A 22 2.25 -13.39 -6.27
N LEU A 23 1.16 -12.91 -5.72
CA LEU A 23 0.08 -12.38 -6.53
C LEU A 23 0.55 -11.20 -7.36
N LEU A 24 1.17 -10.23 -6.72
CA LEU A 24 1.58 -9.01 -7.42
C LEU A 24 2.63 -9.26 -8.48
N ARG A 25 3.56 -10.16 -8.22
CA ARG A 25 4.54 -10.54 -9.23
C ARG A 25 3.89 -11.22 -10.42
N SER A 26 2.88 -12.05 -10.16
CA SER A 26 2.16 -12.72 -11.25
C SER A 26 1.43 -11.74 -12.14
N LEU A 27 1.09 -10.56 -11.61
CA LEU A 27 0.42 -9.52 -12.36
C LEU A 27 1.39 -8.59 -13.08
N GLY A 28 2.69 -8.83 -12.95
CA GLY A 28 3.69 -8.06 -13.65
C GLY A 28 4.30 -6.90 -12.88
N TYR A 29 3.98 -6.76 -11.60
CA TYR A 29 4.55 -5.69 -10.78
C TYR A 29 5.89 -6.10 -10.17
N THR A 30 6.71 -5.09 -9.87
CA THR A 30 7.92 -5.29 -9.06
C THR A 30 7.52 -5.07 -7.61
N VAL A 31 8.01 -5.89 -6.70
CA VAL A 31 7.59 -5.85 -5.30
C VAL A 31 8.79 -5.73 -4.37
N ALA A 32 8.68 -4.83 -3.40
CA ALA A 32 9.64 -4.70 -2.30
C ALA A 32 8.87 -4.91 -1.01
N ALA A 33 9.38 -5.76 -0.14
CA ALA A 33 8.68 -6.15 1.08
C ALA A 33 9.46 -5.71 2.31
N PHE A 34 8.75 -5.20 3.30
CA PHE A 34 9.36 -4.67 4.52
C PHE A 34 8.60 -5.19 5.73
N PRO A 35 9.29 -5.80 6.69
CA PRO A 35 8.63 -6.32 7.89
C PRO A 35 8.25 -5.24 8.90
N SER A 36 8.75 -4.02 8.70
CA SER A 36 8.46 -2.92 9.62
C SER A 36 8.42 -1.58 8.89
N VAL A 37 7.78 -0.62 9.54
CA VAL A 37 7.74 0.75 9.02
C VAL A 37 9.16 1.33 8.97
N ALA A 38 9.97 1.07 9.99
CA ALA A 38 11.33 1.61 10.04
C ALA A 38 12.16 1.15 8.85
N SER A 39 12.05 -0.12 8.49
CA SER A 39 12.82 -0.65 7.36
C SER A 39 12.37 -0.02 6.04
N PHE A 40 11.07 0.24 5.89
CA PHE A 40 10.56 0.89 4.70
C PHE A 40 11.06 2.34 4.60
N LEU A 41 10.95 3.10 5.70
CA LEU A 41 11.35 4.50 5.70
C LEU A 41 12.84 4.69 5.47
N ALA A 42 13.65 3.70 5.84
CA ALA A 42 15.09 3.74 5.62
C ALA A 42 15.52 3.24 4.25
N SER A 43 14.58 2.73 3.46
CA SER A 43 14.90 2.10 2.19
C SER A 43 14.94 3.10 1.04
N ARG A 44 15.79 2.80 0.06
CA ARG A 44 15.80 3.55 -1.19
C ARG A 44 14.51 3.35 -1.98
N SER A 45 13.82 2.24 -1.71
CA SER A 45 12.56 1.94 -2.38
C SER A 45 11.49 2.98 -2.10
N LEU A 46 11.62 3.72 -0.99
CA LEU A 46 10.67 4.77 -0.63
C LEU A 46 10.43 5.72 -1.79
N ASP A 47 11.49 6.23 -2.38
CA ASP A 47 11.37 7.21 -3.47
C ASP A 47 10.88 6.61 -4.78
N GLU A 48 10.97 5.30 -4.93
CA GLU A 48 10.58 4.62 -6.16
C GLU A 48 9.21 3.97 -6.08
N THR A 49 8.59 4.00 -4.93
CA THR A 49 7.32 3.31 -4.69
C THR A 49 6.18 3.96 -5.45
N ALA A 50 5.52 3.18 -6.30
CA ALA A 50 4.37 3.65 -7.06
C ALA A 50 3.06 3.40 -6.30
N CYS A 51 3.07 2.42 -5.41
CA CYS A 51 1.91 2.08 -4.58
C CYS A 51 2.41 1.44 -3.29
N LEU A 52 1.84 1.87 -2.17
CA LEU A 52 2.18 1.30 -0.86
C LEU A 52 1.00 0.50 -0.34
N ILE A 53 1.27 -0.71 0.12
CA ILE A 53 0.29 -1.53 0.82
C ILE A 53 0.80 -1.68 2.24
N THR A 54 0.03 -1.28 3.23
CA THR A 54 0.48 -1.38 4.61
C THR A 54 -0.64 -1.86 5.53
N ASP A 55 -0.28 -2.73 6.47
CA ASP A 55 -1.17 -3.14 7.52
C ASP A 55 -1.37 -1.96 8.47
N ILE A 56 -2.59 -1.78 8.95
CA ILE A 56 -2.86 -0.74 9.94
C ILE A 56 -2.24 -1.11 11.27
N ASN A 57 -2.32 -2.38 11.65
CA ASN A 57 -1.93 -2.84 12.98
C ASN A 57 -0.50 -3.32 13.04
N MET A 58 0.44 -2.39 13.08
CA MET A 58 1.87 -2.68 13.17
C MET A 58 2.38 -2.29 14.55
N PRO A 59 3.38 -3.01 15.09
CA PRO A 59 3.83 -2.79 16.48
C PRO A 59 4.31 -1.39 16.81
N SER A 60 5.12 -0.78 15.96
CA SER A 60 5.74 0.50 16.31
C SER A 60 5.04 1.72 15.75
N MET A 61 4.33 1.56 14.65
CA MET A 61 3.64 2.66 13.99
C MET A 61 2.49 2.09 13.19
N THR A 62 1.32 2.66 13.30
CA THR A 62 0.17 2.18 12.54
C THR A 62 0.29 2.59 11.08
N GLY A 63 -0.48 1.92 10.23
CA GLY A 63 -0.54 2.30 8.81
C GLY A 63 -1.03 3.73 8.63
N TRP A 64 -1.90 4.21 9.52
CA TRP A 64 -2.37 5.58 9.53
C TRP A 64 -1.24 6.56 9.78
N GLU A 65 -0.44 6.27 10.79
CA GLU A 65 0.69 7.11 11.16
C GLU A 65 1.73 7.14 10.05
N LEU A 66 1.94 5.98 9.41
CA LEU A 66 2.86 5.91 8.29
C LEU A 66 2.38 6.80 7.15
N TYR A 67 1.10 6.69 6.79
CA TYR A 67 0.55 7.51 5.72
C TYR A 67 0.69 9.00 6.01
N ALA A 68 0.35 9.42 7.23
CA ALA A 68 0.47 10.80 7.64
C ALA A 68 1.92 11.27 7.57
N ARG A 69 2.85 10.41 7.98
CA ARG A 69 4.27 10.73 7.95
C ARG A 69 4.76 10.95 6.51
N LEU A 70 4.31 10.09 5.60
CA LEU A 70 4.71 10.23 4.20
C LEU A 70 4.20 11.54 3.61
N VAL A 71 2.97 11.92 3.93
CA VAL A 71 2.42 13.19 3.47
C VAL A 71 3.24 14.35 4.02
N GLU A 72 3.60 14.32 5.30
CA GLU A 72 4.44 15.34 5.92
C GLU A 72 5.80 15.48 5.23
N LEU A 73 6.36 14.34 4.79
CA LEU A 73 7.67 14.30 4.15
C LEU A 73 7.60 14.69 2.66
N GLY A 74 6.41 14.98 2.17
CA GLY A 74 6.23 15.37 0.78
C GLY A 74 6.11 14.21 -0.19
N HIS A 75 5.97 12.99 0.31
CA HIS A 75 5.78 11.82 -0.54
C HIS A 75 4.31 11.65 -0.86
N ASN A 76 4.00 11.61 -2.13
CA ASN A 76 2.62 11.51 -2.61
C ASN A 76 2.40 10.10 -3.16
N ILE A 77 2.41 9.11 -2.27
CA ILE A 77 2.34 7.72 -2.65
C ILE A 77 0.92 7.19 -2.48
N PRO A 78 0.29 6.68 -3.56
CA PRO A 78 -1.02 6.03 -3.43
C PRO A 78 -0.93 4.88 -2.45
N THR A 79 -1.78 4.88 -1.44
CA THR A 79 -1.67 3.94 -0.32
C THR A 79 -2.93 3.11 -0.16
N ILE A 80 -2.75 1.81 0.09
CA ILE A 80 -3.80 0.86 0.39
C ILE A 80 -3.58 0.39 1.82
N LEU A 81 -4.60 0.55 2.65
CA LEU A 81 -4.54 0.06 4.03
C LEU A 81 -5.23 -1.28 4.13
N VAL A 82 -4.62 -2.23 4.85
CA VAL A 82 -5.21 -3.53 5.09
C VAL A 82 -5.33 -3.77 6.60
N THR A 83 -6.38 -4.47 7.03
CA THR A 83 -6.59 -4.72 8.44
C THR A 83 -7.43 -5.97 8.67
N ALA A 84 -7.09 -6.71 9.74
CA ALA A 84 -7.92 -7.83 10.20
C ALA A 84 -9.10 -7.32 11.03
N TYR A 85 -9.07 -6.06 11.44
CA TYR A 85 -10.07 -5.47 12.35
C TYR A 85 -10.73 -4.25 11.71
N PRO A 86 -11.58 -4.45 10.69
CA PRO A 86 -12.18 -3.33 9.97
C PRO A 86 -13.16 -2.56 10.84
N ASN A 87 -13.21 -1.25 10.60
CA ASN A 87 -14.09 -0.34 11.32
C ASN A 87 -14.63 0.64 10.29
N GLU A 88 -15.94 0.78 10.21
CA GLU A 88 -16.57 1.61 9.18
C GLU A 88 -16.20 3.09 9.31
N ALA A 89 -16.10 3.59 10.53
CA ALA A 89 -15.69 4.97 10.74
C ALA A 89 -14.27 5.20 10.27
N ALA A 90 -13.38 4.25 10.57
CA ALA A 90 -11.99 4.32 10.14
C ALA A 90 -11.89 4.23 8.61
N ARG A 91 -12.70 3.37 8.00
CA ARG A 91 -12.72 3.22 6.55
C ARG A 91 -13.14 4.53 5.88
N SER A 92 -14.22 5.12 6.36
CA SER A 92 -14.72 6.38 5.80
C SER A 92 -13.68 7.49 5.93
N ARG A 93 -13.03 7.55 7.08
CA ARG A 93 -11.99 8.55 7.32
C ARG A 93 -10.79 8.33 6.39
N ALA A 94 -10.41 7.07 6.20
CA ALA A 94 -9.28 6.72 5.34
C ALA A 94 -9.51 7.23 3.92
N LEU A 95 -10.66 6.91 3.37
CA LEU A 95 -10.99 7.28 2.01
C LEU A 95 -11.08 8.81 1.87
N LYS A 96 -11.60 9.48 2.88
CA LYS A 96 -11.70 10.92 2.89
C LYS A 96 -10.31 11.57 2.94
N ASP A 97 -9.38 10.96 3.64
CA ASP A 97 -8.02 11.48 3.78
C ASP A 97 -7.13 11.18 2.58
N GLY A 98 -7.62 10.41 1.61
CA GLY A 98 -6.88 10.16 0.39
C GLY A 98 -6.33 8.75 0.22
N ILE A 99 -6.66 7.84 1.12
CA ILE A 99 -6.29 6.44 0.98
C ILE A 99 -7.06 5.86 -0.22
N VAL A 100 -6.38 5.09 -1.04
CA VAL A 100 -6.99 4.55 -2.26
C VAL A 100 -8.01 3.46 -1.95
N CYS A 101 -7.62 2.52 -1.09
CA CYS A 101 -8.49 1.41 -0.69
C CYS A 101 -8.23 1.04 0.76
N TYR A 102 -9.26 0.52 1.39
CA TYR A 102 -9.21 0.03 2.76
C TYR A 102 -9.73 -1.40 2.71
N LEU A 103 -8.85 -2.37 2.87
CA LEU A 103 -9.20 -3.78 2.68
C LEU A 103 -9.22 -4.55 3.99
N ARG A 104 -10.22 -5.41 4.12
CA ARG A 104 -10.34 -6.31 5.25
C ARG A 104 -9.61 -7.61 4.97
N LYS A 105 -8.80 -8.09 5.91
CA LYS A 105 -8.16 -9.41 5.81
C LYS A 105 -9.12 -10.48 6.30
N PRO A 106 -9.18 -11.61 5.65
CA PRO A 106 -8.59 -11.95 4.36
C PRO A 106 -9.39 -11.32 3.21
N PHE A 107 -8.73 -11.03 2.12
CA PHE A 107 -9.39 -10.49 0.95
C PHE A 107 -9.08 -11.38 -0.26
N ASP A 108 -9.92 -11.26 -1.30
CA ASP A 108 -9.70 -11.98 -2.54
C ASP A 108 -8.55 -11.39 -3.32
N ASP A 109 -7.86 -12.24 -4.09
CA ASP A 109 -6.83 -11.79 -5.00
C ASP A 109 -7.34 -10.70 -5.93
N ASN A 110 -8.59 -10.84 -6.39
CA ASN A 110 -9.20 -9.87 -7.28
C ASN A 110 -9.39 -8.50 -6.63
N ASP A 111 -9.68 -8.49 -5.33
CA ASP A 111 -9.84 -7.23 -4.60
C ASP A 111 -8.51 -6.49 -4.50
N LEU A 112 -7.44 -7.22 -4.18
CA LEU A 112 -6.13 -6.60 -4.11
C LEU A 112 -5.67 -6.12 -5.49
N ALA A 113 -5.86 -6.95 -6.51
CA ALA A 113 -5.49 -6.60 -7.88
C ALA A 113 -6.20 -5.33 -8.33
N TYR A 114 -7.50 -5.23 -8.05
CA TYR A 114 -8.28 -4.05 -8.39
C TYR A 114 -7.76 -2.81 -7.70
N CYS A 115 -7.46 -2.91 -6.39
CA CYS A 115 -6.99 -1.77 -5.62
C CYS A 115 -5.61 -1.30 -6.09
N VAL A 116 -4.72 -2.24 -6.39
CA VAL A 116 -3.40 -1.87 -6.89
C VAL A 116 -3.50 -1.20 -8.25
N HIS A 117 -4.32 -1.77 -9.13
CA HIS A 117 -4.53 -1.18 -10.46
C HIS A 117 -5.08 0.24 -10.33
N LYS A 118 -6.07 0.40 -9.46
CA LYS A 118 -6.67 1.72 -9.20
C LYS A 118 -5.62 2.70 -8.67
N ALA A 119 -4.76 2.25 -7.76
CA ALA A 119 -3.71 3.10 -7.19
C ALA A 119 -2.73 3.55 -8.27
N ILE A 120 -2.30 2.65 -9.11
CA ILE A 120 -1.33 2.94 -10.16
C ILE A 120 -1.95 3.88 -11.20
N GLU A 121 -3.16 3.61 -11.64
CA GLU A 121 -3.85 4.43 -12.64
C GLU A 121 -4.29 5.77 -12.08
N GLY A 122 -4.84 5.75 -10.88
CA GLY A 122 -5.34 6.96 -10.24
C GLY A 122 -4.25 7.91 -9.77
N GLY A 123 -3.01 7.42 -9.65
CA GLY A 123 -1.88 8.24 -9.26
C GLY A 123 -1.37 9.14 -10.38
N LYS A 124 -1.87 8.94 -11.59
CA LYS A 124 -1.47 9.77 -12.71
C LYS A 124 -2.25 11.07 -12.73
N PRO A 125 -1.65 12.15 -13.20
CA PRO A 125 -2.40 13.40 -13.35
C PRO A 125 -3.64 13.14 -14.20
N LEU A 126 -4.73 13.73 -13.80
CA LEU A 126 -5.99 13.53 -14.48
C LEU A 126 -6.18 14.39 -15.70
N GLY A 127 -5.15 15.10 -16.07
CA GLY A 127 -5.24 15.93 -17.26
C GLY A 127 -5.71 15.16 -18.45
N GLY A 128 -5.41 13.90 -18.46
CA GLY A 128 -5.80 13.04 -19.55
C GLY A 128 -7.14 12.36 -19.33
N SER A 129 -7.79 12.61 -18.25
CA SER A 129 -8.98 11.85 -17.99
C SER A 129 -10.12 12.71 -17.62
#